data_9946881547f5df04cffd1afff3523583
#
_entry.id   9946881547f5df04cffd1afff3523583
#
_cell.length_a   1.000
_cell.length_b   1.000
_cell.length_c   1.000
_cell.angle_alpha   90.00
_cell.angle_beta   90.00
_cell.angle_gamma   90.00
#
_symmetry.space_group_name_H-M   'P 1'
#
loop_
_entity.id
_entity.type
_entity.pdbx_description
1 polymer ?
#
loop_
_entity_poly.entity_id
_entity_poly.type
_entity_poly.pdbx_seq_one_letter_code
_entity_poly.pdbx_strand_id
1 'polypeptide(L)'
;MSKKMLKLLGMLMAIVMVAAACGSSGSDVASDGGDDDGGEETSDDGDDGAAGGGDGDELVIGTILPVTGDLAFLGPAEIGGSNLAVEDINAAGGVFGTDVVILQGDSGDTTTDTASVEVDRLLAEGSDAIIGAASSAVSLTVIERITSAGVIQFSPANTSPDFTTFDDNGLYFRTAPSDLLQGRVLANQVIDEGNATASVIFRQESYGTGLADAFQENFEAAGGTIDEFLAYAVDTDTFDAEIDALVEAGSDAIVVIGFAESANIVTAMNERGIGPTSDTNVWGVDGNAGLNGELEDPSILEGFRQTAPSVDTGDIPEFIDRLQAEIGEDEAIIFGAETYDAVIITALAAAVAGSDGGEAIAAEVNDVTRGGTVCTSFAECIELVNAGEDIDYDGLGGPYEFVDAGEPAAASFQISTYGVDGADPELDVFVFAS
;
A
#
# COMPACT_ATOMS: atom_id res chain seq x y z
N MET A 1 -8.24 -15.43 -42.07
CA MET A 1 -9.29 -14.40 -41.95
C MET A 1 -10.15 -14.82 -40.75
N SER A 2 -9.94 -14.17 -39.66
CA SER A 2 -10.40 -14.53 -38.31
C SER A 2 -11.76 -13.92 -37.99
N LYS A 3 -12.58 -14.67 -37.24
CA LYS A 3 -14.00 -14.41 -36.86
C LYS A 3 -14.19 -13.30 -35.79
N LYS A 4 -13.38 -12.25 -35.74
CA LYS A 4 -13.45 -11.18 -34.72
C LYS A 4 -13.97 -9.83 -35.23
N MET A 5 -14.69 -9.78 -36.34
CA MET A 5 -15.14 -8.50 -36.91
C MET A 5 -16.66 -8.51 -37.21
N LEU A 6 -17.48 -8.77 -36.18
CA LEU A 6 -18.92 -8.58 -36.32
C LEU A 6 -19.63 -8.47 -34.96
N LYS A 7 -19.37 -7.40 -34.22
CA LYS A 7 -20.22 -6.93 -33.10
C LYS A 7 -20.03 -5.43 -32.83
N LEU A 8 -20.16 -4.62 -33.84
CA LEU A 8 -20.31 -3.17 -33.66
C LEU A 8 -21.35 -2.69 -34.66
N LEU A 9 -22.62 -2.76 -34.31
CA LEU A 9 -23.67 -1.89 -34.85
C LEU A 9 -25.02 -2.22 -34.14
N GLY A 10 -25.52 -1.28 -33.39
CA GLY A 10 -26.93 -1.29 -32.99
C GLY A 10 -27.18 -1.00 -31.54
N MET A 11 -27.24 0.26 -31.17
CA MET A 11 -28.36 0.81 -30.40
C MET A 11 -28.17 2.31 -30.16
N LEU A 12 -28.68 3.06 -31.09
CA LEU A 12 -28.94 4.50 -30.97
C LEU A 12 -30.46 4.67 -30.77
N MET A 13 -30.83 5.66 -29.93
CA MET A 13 -32.17 6.29 -29.81
C MET A 13 -33.10 5.79 -28.71
N ALA A 14 -33.22 6.57 -27.64
CA ALA A 14 -34.54 7.19 -27.29
C ALA A 14 -34.34 8.27 -26.21
N ILE A 15 -34.31 9.54 -26.67
CA ILE A 15 -34.52 10.73 -25.85
C ILE A 15 -36.03 10.91 -25.72
N VAL A 16 -36.55 11.06 -24.50
CA VAL A 16 -37.85 11.67 -24.25
C VAL A 16 -37.72 12.75 -23.20
N MET A 17 -37.84 14.00 -23.66
CA MET A 17 -38.08 15.19 -22.84
C MET A 17 -39.53 15.19 -22.32
N VAL A 18 -39.73 15.55 -21.05
CA VAL A 18 -40.97 16.16 -20.59
C VAL A 18 -40.61 17.39 -19.77
N ALA A 19 -41.00 18.55 -20.29
CA ALA A 19 -40.91 19.84 -19.65
C ALA A 19 -42.31 20.32 -19.24
N ALA A 20 -42.31 21.25 -18.28
CA ALA A 20 -43.38 22.22 -17.89
C ALA A 20 -44.37 21.71 -16.82
N ALA A 21 -44.77 22.49 -15.85
CA ALA A 21 -45.11 23.91 -15.90
C ALA A 21 -45.15 24.58 -14.50
N CYS A 22 -44.95 25.87 -14.53
CA CYS A 22 -45.10 26.89 -13.51
C CYS A 22 -46.46 26.97 -12.81
N GLY A 23 -46.45 27.53 -11.58
CA GLY A 23 -47.64 28.08 -10.94
C GLY A 23 -47.26 28.91 -9.71
N SER A 24 -47.22 30.24 -9.93
CA SER A 24 -47.02 31.29 -8.92
C SER A 24 -48.34 31.74 -8.32
N SER A 25 -48.29 32.25 -7.11
CA SER A 25 -48.98 33.42 -6.52
C SER A 25 -49.15 33.17 -5.01
N GLY A 26 -48.71 33.98 -4.08
CA GLY A 26 -48.81 35.42 -3.94
C GLY A 26 -49.92 35.76 -2.96
N SER A 27 -49.56 36.36 -1.88
CA SER A 27 -50.09 37.52 -1.17
C SER A 27 -50.32 37.36 0.35
N ASP A 28 -49.56 38.18 1.04
CA ASP A 28 -49.81 39.02 2.22
C ASP A 28 -51.16 38.87 2.97
N VAL A 29 -51.13 38.97 4.28
CA VAL A 29 -51.53 40.12 5.10
C VAL A 29 -51.33 39.84 6.60
N ALA A 30 -51.02 40.91 7.29
CA ALA A 30 -50.55 41.13 8.62
C ALA A 30 -51.57 40.91 9.77
N SER A 31 -50.94 40.84 10.92
CA SER A 31 -51.23 41.43 12.26
C SER A 31 -52.30 40.80 13.15
N ASP A 32 -51.94 40.50 14.33
CA ASP A 32 -52.08 41.24 15.59
C ASP A 32 -52.31 40.32 16.80
N GLY A 33 -51.54 40.52 17.81
CA GLY A 33 -51.81 40.64 19.21
C GLY A 33 -52.23 39.42 20.04
N GLY A 34 -51.46 39.20 21.14
CA GLY A 34 -52.01 38.73 22.37
C GLY A 34 -51.27 37.61 23.09
N ASP A 35 -50.35 38.00 23.94
CA ASP A 35 -49.96 37.52 25.26
C ASP A 35 -50.25 36.08 25.72
N ASP A 36 -49.16 35.51 26.21
CA ASP A 36 -48.95 34.99 27.61
C ASP A 36 -48.80 33.48 27.77
N ASP A 37 -47.65 33.18 28.35
CA ASP A 37 -47.31 32.26 29.45
C ASP A 37 -46.98 30.80 29.13
N GLY A 38 -45.81 30.40 29.64
CA GLY A 38 -45.53 29.01 30.02
C GLY A 38 -44.37 28.35 29.29
N GLY A 39 -43.14 28.56 29.81
CA GLY A 39 -41.93 27.97 29.37
C GLY A 39 -41.91 26.43 29.34
N GLU A 40 -41.16 25.95 28.39
CA GLU A 40 -40.26 24.81 28.55
C GLU A 40 -39.17 25.03 27.47
N GLU A 41 -37.99 25.38 27.98
CA GLU A 41 -36.78 25.38 27.17
C GLU A 41 -36.44 23.92 26.84
N THR A 42 -36.76 23.48 25.64
CA THR A 42 -36.07 22.37 25.02
C THR A 42 -34.85 22.96 24.34
N SER A 43 -33.67 22.81 24.97
CA SER A 43 -32.37 22.95 24.34
C SER A 43 -32.34 22.02 23.12
N ASP A 44 -32.45 22.61 21.95
CA ASP A 44 -32.04 21.99 20.70
C ASP A 44 -30.48 22.03 20.71
N ASP A 45 -29.89 21.04 21.34
CA ASP A 45 -28.49 20.73 21.17
C ASP A 45 -28.34 20.25 19.74
N GLY A 46 -27.87 21.16 18.89
CA GLY A 46 -27.35 20.81 17.59
C GLY A 46 -26.24 19.79 17.82
N ASP A 47 -26.53 18.55 17.47
CA ASP A 47 -25.57 17.49 17.29
C ASP A 47 -24.67 17.89 16.10
N ASP A 48 -23.60 18.64 16.40
CA ASP A 48 -22.44 18.72 15.53
C ASP A 48 -21.81 17.34 15.61
N GLY A 49 -22.10 16.49 14.60
CA GLY A 49 -21.60 15.14 14.49
C GLY A 49 -20.09 15.07 14.70
N ALA A 50 -19.68 14.69 15.88
CA ALA A 50 -18.36 14.13 16.12
C ALA A 50 -18.36 12.73 15.46
N ALA A 51 -17.83 12.66 14.25
CA ALA A 51 -17.37 11.40 13.69
C ALA A 51 -16.30 10.87 14.66
N GLY A 52 -16.47 9.62 15.16
CA GLY A 52 -15.37 8.96 15.80
C GLY A 52 -15.59 8.49 17.26
N GLY A 53 -16.75 7.95 17.58
CA GLY A 53 -16.94 7.21 18.81
C GLY A 53 -17.73 5.94 18.50
N GLY A 54 -17.02 4.91 18.04
CA GLY A 54 -17.64 3.62 17.84
C GLY A 54 -18.22 3.06 19.14
N ASP A 55 -19.30 2.34 19.04
CA ASP A 55 -20.00 1.70 20.18
C ASP A 55 -19.66 0.20 20.29
N GLY A 56 -18.73 -0.32 19.42
CA GLY A 56 -18.26 -1.71 19.43
C GLY A 56 -19.29 -2.70 18.87
N ASP A 57 -20.16 -2.25 17.97
CA ASP A 57 -21.20 -3.11 17.41
C ASP A 57 -20.73 -3.92 16.18
N GLU A 58 -19.93 -3.36 15.27
CA GLU A 58 -19.45 -3.99 14.05
C GLU A 58 -18.14 -3.32 13.59
N LEU A 59 -17.13 -4.07 13.24
CA LEU A 59 -15.90 -3.53 12.67
C LEU A 59 -16.01 -3.48 11.14
N VAL A 60 -15.93 -2.28 10.57
CA VAL A 60 -15.99 -2.03 9.14
C VAL A 60 -14.62 -1.59 8.61
N ILE A 61 -14.00 -2.41 7.78
CA ILE A 61 -12.71 -2.14 7.17
C ILE A 61 -12.90 -1.74 5.71
N GLY A 62 -12.51 -0.52 5.37
CA GLY A 62 -12.39 -0.08 3.98
C GLY A 62 -11.04 -0.49 3.39
N THR A 63 -10.95 -0.66 2.07
CA THR A 63 -9.66 -0.81 1.38
C THR A 63 -9.53 0.23 0.26
N ILE A 64 -8.33 0.72 0.05
CA ILE A 64 -7.91 1.49 -1.14
C ILE A 64 -6.66 0.82 -1.69
N LEU A 65 -6.85 -0.31 -2.38
CA LEU A 65 -5.79 -1.13 -2.94
C LEU A 65 -5.69 -0.94 -4.46
N PRO A 66 -4.53 -1.17 -5.11
CA PRO A 66 -4.32 -0.76 -6.49
C PRO A 66 -4.99 -1.71 -7.48
N VAL A 67 -6.28 -1.49 -7.76
CA VAL A 67 -7.01 -2.18 -8.84
C VAL A 67 -6.60 -1.63 -10.21
N THR A 68 -6.30 -0.32 -10.27
CA THR A 68 -5.83 0.38 -11.47
C THR A 68 -4.59 1.22 -11.14
N GLY A 69 -3.90 1.73 -12.19
CA GLY A 69 -2.70 2.56 -12.04
C GLY A 69 -1.40 1.78 -12.14
N ASP A 70 -0.28 2.45 -11.86
CA ASP A 70 1.09 1.96 -12.08
C ASP A 70 1.47 0.75 -11.19
N LEU A 71 0.74 0.53 -10.09
CA LEU A 71 0.92 -0.59 -9.16
C LEU A 71 -0.19 -1.65 -9.24
N ALA A 72 -0.98 -1.65 -10.33
CA ALA A 72 -2.08 -2.61 -10.48
C ALA A 72 -1.64 -4.09 -10.40
N PHE A 73 -0.36 -4.39 -10.64
CA PHE A 73 0.20 -5.74 -10.49
C PHE A 73 0.25 -6.24 -9.03
N LEU A 74 0.25 -5.33 -8.04
CA LEU A 74 0.16 -5.68 -6.60
C LEU A 74 -1.28 -5.98 -6.16
N GLY A 75 -2.26 -5.40 -6.86
CA GLY A 75 -3.67 -5.43 -6.47
C GLY A 75 -4.21 -6.82 -6.16
N PRO A 76 -4.01 -7.85 -7.02
CA PRO A 76 -4.51 -9.18 -6.74
C PRO A 76 -4.06 -9.73 -5.39
N ALA A 77 -2.77 -9.64 -5.05
CA ALA A 77 -2.22 -10.18 -3.81
C ALA A 77 -2.72 -9.42 -2.57
N GLU A 78 -2.74 -8.10 -2.64
CA GLU A 78 -3.21 -7.28 -1.52
C GLU A 78 -4.71 -7.47 -1.27
N ILE A 79 -5.53 -7.51 -2.31
CA ILE A 79 -6.97 -7.80 -2.20
C ILE A 79 -7.20 -9.21 -1.66
N GLY A 80 -6.49 -10.21 -2.21
CA GLY A 80 -6.56 -11.59 -1.74
C GLY A 80 -6.16 -11.72 -0.28
N GLY A 81 -5.07 -11.08 0.15
CA GLY A 81 -4.63 -11.04 1.55
C GLY A 81 -5.70 -10.46 2.48
N SER A 82 -6.30 -9.33 2.10
CA SER A 82 -7.38 -8.71 2.89
C SER A 82 -8.62 -9.60 3.00
N ASN A 83 -9.01 -10.29 1.91
CA ASN A 83 -10.15 -11.20 1.91
C ASN A 83 -9.90 -12.43 2.80
N LEU A 84 -8.71 -13.04 2.69
CA LEU A 84 -8.33 -14.20 3.52
C LEU A 84 -8.28 -13.86 5.01
N ALA A 85 -7.81 -12.65 5.35
CA ALA A 85 -7.80 -12.18 6.73
C ALA A 85 -9.23 -12.07 7.30
N VAL A 86 -10.14 -11.43 6.55
CA VAL A 86 -11.55 -11.32 6.97
C VAL A 86 -12.22 -12.69 7.05
N GLU A 87 -11.91 -13.62 6.14
CA GLU A 87 -12.40 -15.01 6.22
C GLU A 87 -11.98 -15.67 7.54
N ASP A 88 -10.69 -15.56 7.91
CA ASP A 88 -10.15 -16.17 9.12
C ASP A 88 -10.70 -15.52 10.40
N ILE A 89 -10.84 -14.19 10.42
CA ILE A 89 -11.45 -13.45 11.52
C ILE A 89 -12.89 -13.92 11.73
N ASN A 90 -13.69 -13.98 10.67
CA ASN A 90 -15.09 -14.35 10.74
C ASN A 90 -15.28 -15.84 11.08
N ALA A 91 -14.39 -16.71 10.58
CA ALA A 91 -14.37 -18.13 10.97
C ALA A 91 -14.07 -18.33 12.45
N ALA A 92 -13.30 -17.44 13.08
CA ALA A 92 -13.00 -17.46 14.52
C ALA A 92 -14.10 -16.80 15.39
N GLY A 93 -15.16 -16.25 14.77
CA GLY A 93 -16.31 -15.66 15.47
C GLY A 93 -16.38 -14.14 15.38
N GLY A 94 -15.57 -13.53 14.54
CA GLY A 94 -15.55 -12.09 14.29
C GLY A 94 -14.95 -11.26 15.42
N VAL A 95 -15.19 -9.96 15.38
CA VAL A 95 -14.86 -9.00 16.43
C VAL A 95 -16.16 -8.56 17.09
N PHE A 96 -16.18 -8.38 18.42
CA PHE A 96 -17.39 -8.07 19.23
C PHE A 96 -18.51 -9.10 19.13
N GLY A 97 -18.23 -10.30 18.56
CA GLY A 97 -19.23 -11.35 18.33
C GLY A 97 -20.06 -11.17 17.07
N THR A 98 -19.63 -10.29 16.17
CA THR A 98 -20.19 -10.03 14.84
C THR A 98 -19.11 -10.22 13.77
N ASP A 99 -19.51 -10.55 12.54
CA ASP A 99 -18.60 -10.66 11.40
C ASP A 99 -18.01 -9.29 11.07
N VAL A 100 -16.72 -9.24 10.74
CA VAL A 100 -16.06 -8.05 10.17
C VAL A 100 -16.54 -7.84 8.74
N VAL A 101 -16.84 -6.58 8.41
CA VAL A 101 -17.24 -6.17 7.06
C VAL A 101 -16.06 -5.56 6.34
N ILE A 102 -15.86 -5.94 5.06
CA ILE A 102 -14.86 -5.33 4.19
C ILE A 102 -15.52 -4.58 3.03
N LEU A 103 -15.10 -3.33 2.80
CA LEU A 103 -15.56 -2.46 1.72
C LEU A 103 -14.40 -2.20 0.76
N GLN A 104 -14.43 -2.82 -0.41
CA GLN A 104 -13.35 -2.71 -1.40
C GLN A 104 -13.40 -1.38 -2.14
N GLY A 105 -12.22 -0.75 -2.36
CA GLY A 105 -12.02 0.46 -3.15
C GLY A 105 -10.72 0.42 -3.95
N ASP A 106 -10.63 1.23 -4.99
CA ASP A 106 -9.47 1.39 -5.87
C ASP A 106 -8.62 2.58 -5.43
N SER A 107 -7.32 2.41 -5.29
CA SER A 107 -6.41 3.53 -5.02
C SER A 107 -6.06 4.33 -6.28
N GLY A 108 -6.14 3.71 -7.46
CA GLY A 108 -5.58 4.31 -8.67
C GLY A 108 -4.09 4.64 -8.49
N ASP A 109 -3.70 5.75 -9.09
CA ASP A 109 -2.37 6.35 -8.98
C ASP A 109 -2.44 7.88 -8.77
N THR A 110 -1.29 8.56 -8.68
CA THR A 110 -1.22 10.02 -8.44
C THR A 110 -1.66 10.87 -9.64
N THR A 111 -1.92 10.28 -10.80
CA THR A 111 -2.41 10.99 -12.00
C THR A 111 -3.92 11.12 -12.01
N THR A 112 -4.62 10.46 -11.08
CA THR A 112 -6.06 10.44 -10.92
C THR A 112 -6.49 10.93 -9.53
N ASP A 113 -7.77 11.22 -9.35
CA ASP A 113 -8.40 11.50 -8.05
C ASP A 113 -9.14 10.29 -7.46
N THR A 114 -8.85 9.08 -7.98
CA THR A 114 -9.53 7.84 -7.61
C THR A 114 -9.48 7.59 -6.11
N ALA A 115 -8.29 7.61 -5.49
CA ALA A 115 -8.15 7.40 -4.04
C ALA A 115 -9.00 8.38 -3.22
N SER A 116 -9.01 9.67 -3.59
CA SER A 116 -9.78 10.68 -2.85
C SER A 116 -11.29 10.43 -2.92
N VAL A 117 -11.79 9.98 -4.08
CA VAL A 117 -13.21 9.64 -4.28
C VAL A 117 -13.60 8.40 -3.47
N GLU A 118 -12.74 7.37 -3.50
CA GLU A 118 -12.98 6.14 -2.75
C GLU A 118 -12.91 6.36 -1.23
N VAL A 119 -11.95 7.15 -0.75
CA VAL A 119 -11.87 7.52 0.67
C VAL A 119 -13.14 8.25 1.12
N ASP A 120 -13.68 9.18 0.31
CA ASP A 120 -14.95 9.84 0.62
C ASP A 120 -16.11 8.87 0.76
N ARG A 121 -16.16 7.89 -0.15
CA ARG A 121 -17.19 6.85 -0.10
C ARG A 121 -17.04 5.98 1.14
N LEU A 122 -15.82 5.49 1.42
CA LEU A 122 -15.55 4.61 2.55
C LEU A 122 -15.86 5.28 3.90
N LEU A 123 -15.44 6.54 4.07
CA LEU A 123 -15.77 7.32 5.27
C LEU A 123 -17.27 7.55 5.39
N ALA A 124 -17.98 7.82 4.29
CA ALA A 124 -19.44 7.98 4.31
C ALA A 124 -20.21 6.68 4.56
N GLU A 125 -19.61 5.52 4.24
CA GLU A 125 -20.13 4.18 4.53
C GLU A 125 -19.75 3.68 5.93
N GLY A 126 -18.99 4.48 6.71
CA GLY A 126 -18.68 4.22 8.11
C GLY A 126 -17.50 3.28 8.33
N SER A 127 -16.45 3.34 7.48
CA SER A 127 -15.23 2.58 7.73
C SER A 127 -14.51 3.08 8.99
N ASP A 128 -14.13 2.16 9.87
CA ASP A 128 -13.39 2.39 11.12
C ASP A 128 -11.88 2.39 10.88
N ALA A 129 -11.45 1.66 9.86
CA ALA A 129 -10.08 1.61 9.37
C ALA A 129 -10.07 1.55 7.84
N ILE A 130 -9.03 2.09 7.21
CA ILE A 130 -8.80 2.02 5.76
C ILE A 130 -7.42 1.38 5.50
N ILE A 131 -7.42 0.20 4.88
CA ILE A 131 -6.21 -0.51 4.47
C ILE A 131 -5.75 0.02 3.11
N GLY A 132 -4.49 0.46 3.05
CA GLY A 132 -3.89 1.06 1.85
C GLY A 132 -3.54 2.54 2.02
N ALA A 133 -3.11 3.21 0.93
CA ALA A 133 -2.85 2.65 -0.39
C ALA A 133 -1.51 1.90 -0.45
N ALA A 134 -1.24 1.20 -1.56
CA ALA A 134 0.08 0.61 -1.81
C ALA A 134 1.12 1.70 -2.10
N SER A 135 0.81 2.65 -2.98
CA SER A 135 1.70 3.76 -3.31
C SER A 135 1.83 4.76 -2.17
N SER A 136 3.08 5.04 -1.75
CA SER A 136 3.38 6.06 -0.74
C SER A 136 2.85 7.44 -1.14
N ALA A 137 3.04 7.83 -2.40
CA ALA A 137 2.58 9.12 -2.90
C ALA A 137 1.04 9.22 -2.91
N VAL A 138 0.32 8.14 -3.23
CA VAL A 138 -1.14 8.10 -3.16
C VAL A 138 -1.61 8.22 -1.71
N SER A 139 -1.04 7.44 -0.78
CA SER A 139 -1.38 7.52 0.64
C SER A 139 -1.23 8.93 1.20
N LEU A 140 -0.15 9.64 0.85
CA LEU A 140 0.07 11.03 1.27
C LEU A 140 -0.99 12.01 0.74
N THR A 141 -1.71 11.68 -0.34
CA THR A 141 -2.81 12.55 -0.83
C THR A 141 -4.09 12.44 0.00
N VAL A 142 -4.26 11.35 0.76
CA VAL A 142 -5.48 11.03 1.50
C VAL A 142 -5.32 10.92 3.01
N ILE A 143 -4.07 10.81 3.50
CA ILE A 143 -3.77 10.56 4.91
C ILE A 143 -4.40 11.60 5.86
N GLU A 144 -4.26 12.90 5.57
CA GLU A 144 -4.86 13.96 6.40
C GLU A 144 -6.38 13.83 6.45
N ARG A 145 -7.01 13.40 5.37
CA ARG A 145 -8.45 13.25 5.28
C ARG A 145 -8.96 12.10 6.11
N ILE A 146 -8.27 10.95 6.05
CA ILE A 146 -8.61 9.74 6.81
C ILE A 146 -8.40 10.00 8.30
N THR A 147 -7.20 10.46 8.68
CA THR A 147 -6.82 10.66 10.08
C THR A 147 -7.58 11.79 10.76
N SER A 148 -7.93 12.88 10.02
CA SER A 148 -8.79 13.94 10.55
C SER A 148 -10.24 13.50 10.77
N ALA A 149 -10.69 12.42 10.13
CA ALA A 149 -11.98 11.81 10.39
C ALA A 149 -11.97 10.88 11.61
N GLY A 150 -10.82 10.70 12.28
CA GLY A 150 -10.65 9.79 13.40
C GLY A 150 -10.59 8.32 12.99
N VAL A 151 -10.26 8.04 11.72
CA VAL A 151 -10.17 6.69 11.13
C VAL A 151 -8.70 6.33 10.95
N ILE A 152 -8.37 5.06 11.18
CA ILE A 152 -7.01 4.54 10.95
C ILE A 152 -6.76 4.43 9.44
N GLN A 153 -5.57 4.84 9.01
CA GLN A 153 -4.99 4.41 7.74
C GLN A 153 -3.87 3.40 8.01
N PHE A 154 -3.98 2.21 7.45
CA PHE A 154 -2.99 1.15 7.64
C PHE A 154 -2.51 0.64 6.29
N SER A 155 -1.28 0.99 5.89
CA SER A 155 -0.74 0.56 4.60
C SER A 155 0.07 -0.73 4.70
N PRO A 156 -0.19 -1.70 3.81
CA PRO A 156 0.64 -2.90 3.73
C PRO A 156 1.96 -2.69 2.97
N ALA A 157 2.07 -1.63 2.15
CA ALA A 157 3.13 -1.49 1.15
C ALA A 157 3.80 -0.11 1.09
N ASN A 158 3.40 0.85 1.93
CA ASN A 158 4.09 2.15 1.97
C ASN A 158 5.46 2.01 2.65
N THR A 159 6.51 2.33 1.92
CA THR A 159 7.89 2.22 2.40
C THR A 159 8.59 3.58 2.59
N SER A 160 8.03 4.68 2.03
CA SER A 160 8.65 6.01 2.15
C SER A 160 8.98 6.38 3.60
N PRO A 161 10.17 6.95 3.86
CA PRO A 161 10.55 7.46 5.18
C PRO A 161 9.70 8.64 5.66
N ASP A 162 8.96 9.30 4.78
CA ASP A 162 8.12 10.46 5.12
C ASP A 162 7.06 10.09 6.17
N PHE A 163 6.58 8.85 6.18
CA PHE A 163 5.55 8.40 7.13
C PHE A 163 6.05 8.29 8.56
N THR A 164 7.34 7.97 8.79
CA THR A 164 7.91 7.82 10.14
C THR A 164 7.74 9.08 10.99
N THR A 165 7.65 10.24 10.35
CA THR A 165 7.56 11.55 11.04
C THR A 165 6.37 12.39 10.60
N PHE A 166 5.42 11.80 9.87
CA PHE A 166 4.21 12.49 9.45
C PHE A 166 3.34 12.84 10.67
N ASP A 167 2.68 14.00 10.64
CA ASP A 167 1.75 14.42 11.69
C ASP A 167 0.34 13.87 11.40
N ASP A 168 0.14 12.61 11.75
CA ASP A 168 -1.06 11.81 11.43
C ASP A 168 -2.01 11.63 12.62
N ASN A 169 -1.79 12.35 13.71
CA ASN A 169 -2.51 12.19 14.98
C ASN A 169 -2.34 10.79 15.62
N GLY A 170 -1.33 10.01 15.23
CA GLY A 170 -1.13 8.63 15.67
C GLY A 170 -2.12 7.63 15.06
N LEU A 171 -2.69 7.94 13.88
CA LEU A 171 -3.69 7.13 13.19
C LEU A 171 -3.16 6.50 11.89
N TYR A 172 -1.87 6.60 11.61
CA TYR A 172 -1.24 5.93 10.48
C TYR A 172 -0.32 4.80 10.95
N PHE A 173 -0.44 3.65 10.27
CA PHE A 173 0.37 2.45 10.53
C PHE A 173 0.78 1.79 9.23
N ARG A 174 1.83 0.95 9.27
CA ARG A 174 2.24 0.13 8.13
C ARG A 174 2.86 -1.18 8.55
N THR A 175 2.60 -2.25 7.80
CA THR A 175 3.30 -3.53 7.92
C THR A 175 4.55 -3.60 7.06
N ALA A 176 4.65 -2.80 5.99
CA ALA A 176 5.88 -2.67 5.22
C ALA A 176 6.96 -1.90 6.00
N PRO A 177 8.25 -2.32 5.91
CA PRO A 177 9.33 -1.60 6.54
C PRO A 177 9.67 -0.29 5.81
N SER A 178 10.36 0.61 6.52
CA SER A 178 10.85 1.86 5.93
C SER A 178 11.96 1.64 4.90
N ASP A 179 11.98 2.45 3.84
CA ASP A 179 13.04 2.53 2.82
C ASP A 179 14.43 2.87 3.41
N LEU A 180 14.48 3.40 4.64
CA LEU A 180 15.75 3.54 5.36
C LEU A 180 16.44 2.18 5.56
N LEU A 181 15.67 1.11 5.76
CA LEU A 181 16.19 -0.25 5.87
C LEU A 181 16.54 -0.81 4.49
N GLN A 182 15.64 -0.68 3.51
CA GLN A 182 15.83 -1.20 2.15
C GLN A 182 17.02 -0.54 1.46
N GLY A 183 17.13 0.79 1.52
CA GLY A 183 18.25 1.54 0.93
C GLY A 183 19.59 1.11 1.51
N ARG A 184 19.66 0.81 2.81
CA ARG A 184 20.86 0.27 3.46
C ARG A 184 21.19 -1.15 2.99
N VAL A 185 20.18 -2.02 2.85
CA VAL A 185 20.37 -3.39 2.32
C VAL A 185 20.87 -3.32 0.89
N LEU A 186 20.20 -2.55 0.03
CA LEU A 186 20.57 -2.37 -1.37
C LEU A 186 22.00 -1.84 -1.51
N ALA A 187 22.37 -0.80 -0.76
CA ALA A 187 23.71 -0.23 -0.78
C ALA A 187 24.80 -1.26 -0.41
N ASN A 188 24.54 -2.05 0.64
CA ASN A 188 25.46 -3.10 1.06
C ASN A 188 25.61 -4.19 -0.01
N GLN A 189 24.49 -4.62 -0.65
CA GLN A 189 24.56 -5.63 -1.72
C GLN A 189 25.36 -5.12 -2.92
N VAL A 190 25.13 -3.87 -3.35
CA VAL A 190 25.86 -3.26 -4.47
C VAL A 190 27.38 -3.17 -4.17
N ILE A 191 27.76 -2.77 -2.95
CA ILE A 191 29.16 -2.71 -2.51
C ILE A 191 29.80 -4.09 -2.39
N ASP A 192 29.10 -5.06 -1.81
CA ASP A 192 29.63 -6.42 -1.56
C ASP A 192 29.93 -7.16 -2.87
N GLU A 193 29.28 -6.78 -3.97
CA GLU A 193 29.59 -7.26 -5.31
C GLU A 193 30.81 -6.59 -5.97
N GLY A 194 31.40 -5.63 -5.29
CA GLY A 194 32.63 -4.97 -5.72
C GLY A 194 32.41 -3.72 -6.57
N ASN A 195 31.19 -3.19 -6.63
CA ASN A 195 30.87 -1.95 -7.34
C ASN A 195 31.37 -0.76 -6.52
N ALA A 196 32.30 0.01 -7.05
CA ALA A 196 32.84 1.21 -6.39
C ALA A 196 32.08 2.47 -6.78
N THR A 197 31.41 2.46 -7.93
CA THR A 197 30.59 3.57 -8.43
C THR A 197 29.17 3.09 -8.77
N ALA A 198 28.21 3.96 -8.57
CA ALA A 198 26.83 3.71 -8.96
C ALA A 198 26.18 4.96 -9.55
N SER A 199 25.23 4.76 -10.46
CA SER A 199 24.29 5.78 -10.88
C SER A 199 22.88 5.36 -10.49
N VAL A 200 22.04 6.32 -10.14
CA VAL A 200 20.66 6.08 -9.72
C VAL A 200 19.72 6.82 -10.65
N ILE A 201 18.70 6.12 -11.17
CA ILE A 201 17.56 6.70 -11.87
C ILE A 201 16.30 6.38 -11.09
N PHE A 202 15.53 7.39 -10.71
CA PHE A 202 14.42 7.21 -9.77
C PHE A 202 13.22 8.09 -10.07
N ARG A 203 12.03 7.56 -9.79
CA ARG A 203 10.75 8.24 -9.85
C ARG A 203 10.69 9.36 -8.82
N GLN A 204 10.37 10.59 -9.26
CA GLN A 204 10.34 11.77 -8.43
C GLN A 204 9.00 11.89 -7.69
N GLU A 205 8.84 11.09 -6.66
CA GLU A 205 7.75 11.16 -5.67
C GLU A 205 8.27 10.60 -4.33
N SER A 206 7.43 10.51 -3.29
CA SER A 206 7.88 10.22 -1.92
C SER A 206 8.60 8.87 -1.76
N TYR A 207 8.11 7.80 -2.42
CA TYR A 207 8.78 6.49 -2.41
C TYR A 207 10.13 6.56 -3.14
N GLY A 208 10.11 6.91 -4.44
CA GLY A 208 11.31 6.87 -5.26
C GLY A 208 12.41 7.79 -4.74
N THR A 209 12.06 9.00 -4.27
CA THR A 209 13.01 9.94 -3.68
C THR A 209 13.55 9.41 -2.35
N GLY A 210 12.68 8.91 -1.46
CA GLY A 210 13.08 8.41 -0.15
C GLY A 210 14.04 7.23 -0.22
N LEU A 211 13.76 6.26 -1.10
CA LEU A 211 14.62 5.10 -1.30
C LEU A 211 15.95 5.47 -1.99
N ALA A 212 15.90 6.37 -2.98
CA ALA A 212 17.12 6.84 -3.65
C ALA A 212 18.05 7.58 -2.69
N ASP A 213 17.52 8.48 -1.85
CA ASP A 213 18.28 9.20 -0.84
C ASP A 213 18.89 8.22 0.20
N ALA A 214 18.10 7.25 0.67
CA ALA A 214 18.57 6.24 1.61
C ALA A 214 19.66 5.34 1.00
N PHE A 215 19.53 4.95 -0.27
CA PHE A 215 20.57 4.23 -0.99
C PHE A 215 21.85 5.08 -1.10
N GLN A 216 21.75 6.32 -1.58
CA GLN A 216 22.89 7.21 -1.73
C GLN A 216 23.65 7.39 -0.42
N GLU A 217 22.95 7.73 0.68
CA GLU A 217 23.58 7.95 1.99
C GLU A 217 24.36 6.70 2.44
N ASN A 218 23.76 5.52 2.35
CA ASN A 218 24.39 4.28 2.80
C ASN A 218 25.52 3.84 1.86
N PHE A 219 25.38 4.00 0.54
CA PHE A 219 26.41 3.64 -0.43
C PHE A 219 27.64 4.52 -0.27
N GLU A 220 27.49 5.84 -0.12
CA GLU A 220 28.58 6.77 0.15
C GLU A 220 29.23 6.51 1.52
N ALA A 221 28.43 6.23 2.55
CA ALA A 221 28.93 5.86 3.86
C ALA A 221 29.78 4.56 3.85
N ALA A 222 29.45 3.63 2.97
CA ALA A 222 30.22 2.39 2.73
C ALA A 222 31.48 2.61 1.86
N GLY A 223 31.68 3.81 1.33
CA GLY A 223 32.84 4.20 0.54
C GLY A 223 32.64 4.17 -0.97
N GLY A 224 31.42 3.96 -1.43
CA GLY A 224 31.02 4.09 -2.83
C GLY A 224 30.97 5.56 -3.29
N THR A 225 30.80 5.75 -4.58
CA THR A 225 30.61 7.09 -5.19
C THR A 225 29.39 7.06 -6.11
N ILE A 226 28.50 8.03 -5.98
CA ILE A 226 27.39 8.23 -6.91
C ILE A 226 27.89 9.15 -8.05
N ASP A 227 27.85 8.62 -9.29
CA ASP A 227 28.25 9.35 -10.48
C ASP A 227 27.11 10.19 -11.02
N GLU A 228 25.89 9.63 -11.10
CA GLU A 228 24.67 10.32 -11.52
C GLU A 228 23.51 10.02 -10.56
N PHE A 229 22.68 11.02 -10.30
CA PHE A 229 21.49 10.92 -9.45
C PHE A 229 20.31 11.57 -10.14
N LEU A 230 19.55 10.79 -10.91
CA LEU A 230 18.64 11.24 -11.94
C LEU A 230 17.18 11.01 -11.55
N ALA A 231 16.50 12.08 -11.17
CA ALA A 231 15.08 12.05 -10.90
C ALA A 231 14.28 12.24 -12.20
N TYR A 232 13.22 11.44 -12.42
CA TYR A 232 12.27 11.63 -13.50
C TYR A 232 10.86 11.89 -12.97
N ALA A 233 10.05 12.67 -13.71
CA ALA A 233 8.67 12.95 -13.33
C ALA A 233 7.77 11.73 -13.53
N VAL A 234 6.73 11.61 -12.69
CA VAL A 234 5.77 10.47 -12.67
C VAL A 234 5.14 10.18 -14.04
N ASP A 235 4.91 11.22 -14.85
CA ASP A 235 4.29 11.14 -16.18
C ASP A 235 5.29 11.05 -17.34
N THR A 236 6.54 10.62 -17.06
CA THR A 236 7.60 10.50 -18.07
C THR A 236 7.44 9.21 -18.87
N ASP A 237 7.27 9.32 -20.17
CA ASP A 237 7.14 8.18 -21.10
C ASP A 237 8.47 7.82 -21.81
N THR A 238 9.45 8.73 -21.85
CA THR A 238 10.72 8.55 -22.56
C THR A 238 11.89 9.05 -21.73
N PHE A 239 12.99 8.30 -21.73
CA PHE A 239 14.13 8.49 -20.83
C PHE A 239 15.45 8.71 -21.56
N ASP A 240 15.41 9.18 -22.81
CA ASP A 240 16.62 9.30 -23.64
C ASP A 240 17.73 10.16 -23.01
N ALA A 241 17.36 11.25 -22.34
CA ALA A 241 18.33 12.16 -21.72
C ALA A 241 18.98 11.53 -20.47
N GLU A 242 18.19 10.86 -19.66
CA GLU A 242 18.65 10.16 -18.46
C GLU A 242 19.54 8.98 -18.85
N ILE A 243 19.14 8.19 -19.85
CA ILE A 243 19.93 7.05 -20.33
C ILE A 243 21.24 7.52 -21.00
N ASP A 244 21.25 8.62 -21.77
CA ASP A 244 22.49 9.19 -22.31
C ASP A 244 23.45 9.63 -21.20
N ALA A 245 22.94 10.19 -20.08
CA ALA A 245 23.75 10.53 -18.91
C ALA A 245 24.34 9.28 -18.22
N LEU A 246 23.54 8.21 -18.05
CA LEU A 246 24.02 6.93 -17.49
C LEU A 246 25.13 6.30 -18.35
N VAL A 247 24.98 6.37 -19.69
CA VAL A 247 26.03 5.90 -20.62
C VAL A 247 27.32 6.74 -20.51
N GLU A 248 27.20 8.06 -20.34
CA GLU A 248 28.37 8.96 -20.21
C GLU A 248 29.07 8.73 -18.86
N ALA A 249 28.32 8.48 -17.77
CA ALA A 249 28.84 8.19 -16.46
C ALA A 249 29.67 6.88 -16.43
N GLY A 250 29.14 5.82 -17.01
CA GLY A 250 29.82 4.54 -17.13
C GLY A 250 30.11 3.90 -15.76
N SER A 251 29.20 4.04 -14.81
CA SER A 251 29.30 3.50 -13.46
C SER A 251 29.33 1.98 -13.44
N ASP A 252 29.93 1.38 -12.40
CA ASP A 252 29.97 -0.08 -12.18
C ASP A 252 28.55 -0.67 -12.03
N ALA A 253 27.66 0.09 -11.35
CA ALA A 253 26.28 -0.31 -11.13
C ALA A 253 25.28 0.79 -11.53
N ILE A 254 24.08 0.38 -11.94
CA ILE A 254 22.93 1.27 -12.14
C ILE A 254 21.79 0.78 -11.27
N VAL A 255 21.20 1.68 -10.48
CA VAL A 255 20.02 1.41 -9.64
C VAL A 255 18.81 2.08 -10.30
N VAL A 256 17.76 1.29 -10.54
CA VAL A 256 16.49 1.73 -11.13
C VAL A 256 15.41 1.67 -10.05
N ILE A 257 14.87 2.81 -9.67
CA ILE A 257 13.81 2.93 -8.66
C ILE A 257 12.57 3.52 -9.30
N GLY A 258 11.56 2.70 -9.53
CA GLY A 258 10.32 3.07 -10.21
C GLY A 258 9.32 1.94 -10.17
N PHE A 259 8.25 2.09 -10.94
CA PHE A 259 7.17 1.12 -11.06
C PHE A 259 7.15 0.49 -12.46
N ALA A 260 5.97 0.22 -13.02
CA ALA A 260 5.81 -0.41 -14.33
C ALA A 260 6.55 0.34 -15.47
N GLU A 261 6.69 1.68 -15.39
CA GLU A 261 7.45 2.48 -16.35
C GLU A 261 8.93 2.12 -16.43
N SER A 262 9.47 1.43 -15.43
CA SER A 262 10.86 0.91 -15.45
C SER A 262 11.11 -0.06 -16.59
N ALA A 263 10.07 -0.67 -17.17
CA ALA A 263 10.15 -1.45 -18.39
C ALA A 263 10.71 -0.61 -19.57
N ASN A 264 10.28 0.66 -19.68
CA ASN A 264 10.78 1.59 -20.69
C ASN A 264 12.24 1.99 -20.42
N ILE A 265 12.59 2.19 -19.14
CA ILE A 265 13.97 2.50 -18.70
C ILE A 265 14.92 1.35 -19.08
N VAL A 266 14.59 0.12 -18.65
CA VAL A 266 15.42 -1.07 -18.93
C VAL A 266 15.52 -1.34 -20.43
N THR A 267 14.42 -1.16 -21.18
CA THR A 267 14.43 -1.28 -22.65
C THR A 267 15.42 -0.29 -23.27
N ALA A 268 15.35 0.99 -22.89
CA ALA A 268 16.25 2.02 -23.39
C ALA A 268 17.71 1.78 -22.98
N MET A 269 17.96 1.30 -21.75
CA MET A 269 19.29 0.88 -21.29
C MET A 269 19.85 -0.26 -22.13
N ASN A 270 19.01 -1.28 -22.43
CA ASN A 270 19.43 -2.41 -23.26
C ASN A 270 19.77 -1.98 -24.69
N GLU A 271 18.99 -1.07 -25.30
CA GLU A 271 19.25 -0.50 -26.63
C GLU A 271 20.59 0.27 -26.70
N ARG A 272 21.02 0.88 -25.58
CA ARG A 272 22.30 1.60 -25.44
C ARG A 272 23.45 0.73 -24.94
N GLY A 273 23.22 -0.56 -24.67
CA GLY A 273 24.24 -1.54 -24.27
C GLY A 273 24.70 -1.43 -22.82
N ILE A 274 23.87 -0.83 -21.94
CA ILE A 274 24.08 -0.73 -20.50
C ILE A 274 22.97 -1.43 -19.70
N GLY A 275 22.15 -2.27 -20.34
CA GLY A 275 21.10 -3.05 -19.71
C GLY A 275 21.63 -4.25 -18.91
N PRO A 276 20.75 -5.02 -18.24
CA PRO A 276 21.12 -6.14 -17.38
C PRO A 276 21.94 -7.23 -18.06
N THR A 277 21.73 -7.43 -19.37
CA THR A 277 22.45 -8.44 -20.17
C THR A 277 23.86 -7.99 -20.61
N SER A 278 24.31 -6.78 -20.21
CA SER A 278 25.65 -6.24 -20.50
C SER A 278 26.63 -6.52 -19.37
N ASP A 279 27.80 -5.87 -19.40
CA ASP A 279 28.78 -5.94 -18.31
C ASP A 279 28.41 -5.01 -17.11
N THR A 280 27.31 -4.25 -17.21
CA THR A 280 26.85 -3.32 -16.17
C THR A 280 25.99 -4.07 -15.14
N ASN A 281 26.25 -3.90 -13.85
CA ASN A 281 25.40 -4.46 -12.81
C ASN A 281 24.14 -3.58 -12.67
N VAL A 282 22.97 -4.13 -13.00
CA VAL A 282 21.69 -3.39 -12.90
C VAL A 282 20.88 -3.94 -11.75
N TRP A 283 20.48 -3.03 -10.87
CA TRP A 283 19.68 -3.30 -9.68
C TRP A 283 18.33 -2.60 -9.75
N GLY A 284 17.31 -3.30 -9.34
CA GLY A 284 15.99 -2.76 -9.08
C GLY A 284 15.59 -2.94 -7.63
N VAL A 285 14.34 -2.65 -7.37
CA VAL A 285 13.73 -2.62 -6.05
C VAL A 285 12.33 -3.28 -6.08
N ASP A 286 11.63 -3.29 -4.96
CA ASP A 286 10.27 -3.84 -4.84
C ASP A 286 9.28 -3.29 -5.87
N GLY A 287 9.33 -1.99 -6.15
CA GLY A 287 8.51 -1.34 -7.18
C GLY A 287 8.74 -1.86 -8.61
N ASN A 288 9.80 -2.63 -8.84
CA ASN A 288 10.10 -3.28 -10.11
C ASN A 288 9.63 -4.76 -10.17
N ALA A 289 8.90 -5.24 -9.16
CA ALA A 289 8.37 -6.59 -9.19
C ALA A 289 7.41 -6.77 -10.38
N GLY A 290 7.43 -7.96 -10.98
CA GLY A 290 6.57 -8.25 -12.15
C GLY A 290 6.98 -7.57 -13.45
N LEU A 291 8.16 -6.94 -13.52
CA LEU A 291 8.62 -6.18 -14.69
C LEU A 291 8.68 -7.01 -15.98
N ASN A 292 8.87 -8.33 -15.88
CA ASN A 292 8.84 -9.25 -17.01
C ASN A 292 7.46 -9.29 -17.69
N GLY A 293 6.37 -9.05 -16.97
CA GLY A 293 5.02 -8.93 -17.52
C GLY A 293 4.77 -7.66 -18.33
N GLU A 294 5.56 -6.61 -18.10
CA GLU A 294 5.45 -5.31 -18.75
C GLU A 294 6.28 -5.20 -20.05
N LEU A 295 7.19 -6.14 -20.31
CA LEU A 295 8.11 -6.13 -21.42
C LEU A 295 7.61 -6.94 -22.61
N GLU A 296 7.83 -6.43 -23.86
CA GLU A 296 7.62 -7.22 -25.09
C GLU A 296 8.63 -8.37 -25.22
N ASP A 297 9.86 -8.16 -24.73
CA ASP A 297 10.94 -9.15 -24.70
C ASP A 297 11.53 -9.22 -23.29
N PRO A 298 11.01 -10.09 -22.41
CA PRO A 298 11.52 -10.22 -21.06
C PRO A 298 12.98 -10.68 -20.96
N SER A 299 13.55 -11.26 -22.01
CA SER A 299 14.94 -11.74 -21.99
C SER A 299 15.98 -10.65 -21.71
N ILE A 300 15.62 -9.38 -21.86
CA ILE A 300 16.50 -8.25 -21.53
C ILE A 300 16.70 -8.08 -20.03
N LEU A 301 15.87 -8.75 -19.19
CA LEU A 301 16.02 -8.74 -17.74
C LEU A 301 17.03 -9.78 -17.22
N GLU A 302 17.56 -10.69 -18.06
CA GLU A 302 18.53 -11.68 -17.57
C GLU A 302 19.67 -11.00 -16.81
N GLY A 303 19.83 -11.35 -15.52
CA GLY A 303 20.81 -10.75 -14.63
C GLY A 303 20.37 -9.46 -13.92
N PHE A 304 19.16 -8.95 -14.17
CA PHE A 304 18.59 -7.86 -13.38
C PHE A 304 18.34 -8.36 -11.96
N ARG A 305 18.88 -7.66 -10.97
CA ARG A 305 18.72 -7.97 -9.57
C ARG A 305 17.76 -7.02 -8.90
N GLN A 306 17.12 -7.48 -7.84
CA GLN A 306 16.23 -6.62 -7.08
C GLN A 306 16.26 -6.94 -5.59
N THR A 307 15.99 -5.91 -4.80
CA THR A 307 15.67 -6.04 -3.37
C THR A 307 14.19 -5.79 -3.16
N ALA A 308 13.54 -6.56 -2.29
CA ALA A 308 12.17 -6.28 -1.89
C ALA A 308 11.96 -6.69 -0.43
N PRO A 309 11.18 -5.93 0.36
CA PRO A 309 10.64 -6.44 1.61
C PRO A 309 9.91 -7.76 1.31
N SER A 310 10.17 -8.79 2.07
CA SER A 310 9.54 -10.08 1.83
C SER A 310 9.71 -11.01 3.02
N VAL A 311 8.72 -11.85 3.20
CA VAL A 311 8.78 -13.00 4.10
C VAL A 311 9.29 -14.23 3.34
N ASP A 312 9.92 -15.17 4.06
CA ASP A 312 10.24 -16.46 3.46
C ASP A 312 8.95 -17.24 3.20
N THR A 313 8.54 -17.33 1.94
CA THR A 313 7.34 -18.07 1.54
C THR A 313 7.36 -19.53 1.93
N GLY A 314 8.56 -20.09 2.16
CA GLY A 314 8.75 -21.44 2.69
C GLY A 314 8.29 -21.60 4.14
N ASP A 315 8.21 -20.53 4.90
CA ASP A 315 7.72 -20.52 6.28
C ASP A 315 6.18 -20.40 6.36
N ILE A 316 5.53 -19.91 5.29
CA ILE A 316 4.07 -19.67 5.23
C ILE A 316 3.39 -20.40 4.04
N PRO A 317 3.71 -21.68 3.76
CA PRO A 317 3.25 -22.36 2.54
C PRO A 317 1.72 -22.49 2.47
N GLU A 318 1.03 -22.68 3.60
CA GLU A 318 -0.43 -22.81 3.62
C GLU A 318 -1.13 -21.50 3.24
N PHE A 319 -0.57 -20.37 3.64
CA PHE A 319 -1.08 -19.06 3.23
C PHE A 319 -0.85 -18.84 1.74
N ILE A 320 0.34 -19.13 1.23
CA ILE A 320 0.66 -18.98 -0.20
C ILE A 320 -0.26 -19.84 -1.07
N ASP A 321 -0.50 -21.10 -0.69
CA ASP A 321 -1.41 -21.99 -1.41
C ASP A 321 -2.85 -21.41 -1.45
N ARG A 322 -3.32 -20.83 -0.35
CA ARG A 322 -4.65 -20.19 -0.27
C ARG A 322 -4.70 -18.91 -1.11
N LEU A 323 -3.68 -18.06 -1.02
CA LEU A 323 -3.60 -16.82 -1.77
C LEU A 323 -3.58 -17.11 -3.28
N GLN A 324 -2.73 -18.02 -3.75
CA GLN A 324 -2.67 -18.43 -5.16
C GLN A 324 -3.96 -19.08 -5.65
N ALA A 325 -4.67 -19.80 -4.79
CA ALA A 325 -5.98 -20.36 -5.14
C ALA A 325 -7.04 -19.27 -5.39
N GLU A 326 -6.93 -18.13 -4.71
CA GLU A 326 -7.84 -16.99 -4.88
C GLU A 326 -7.47 -16.11 -6.08
N ILE A 327 -6.19 -15.77 -6.23
CA ILE A 327 -5.74 -14.79 -7.22
C ILE A 327 -5.26 -15.40 -8.53
N GLY A 328 -4.75 -16.65 -8.52
CA GLY A 328 -4.12 -17.34 -9.65
C GLY A 328 -2.64 -17.64 -9.40
N GLU A 329 -2.15 -18.74 -9.98
CA GLU A 329 -0.76 -19.21 -9.78
C GLU A 329 0.29 -18.30 -10.46
N ASP A 330 -0.13 -17.53 -11.47
CA ASP A 330 0.76 -16.67 -12.28
C ASP A 330 0.82 -15.21 -11.75
N GLU A 331 0.03 -14.88 -10.72
CA GLU A 331 -0.01 -13.52 -10.15
C GLU A 331 1.11 -13.31 -9.12
N ALA A 332 1.62 -12.07 -9.03
CA ALA A 332 2.58 -11.69 -8.01
C ALA A 332 1.94 -11.81 -6.62
N ILE A 333 2.72 -12.26 -5.63
CA ILE A 333 2.23 -12.47 -4.25
C ILE A 333 2.77 -11.43 -3.25
N ILE A 334 3.56 -10.49 -3.74
CA ILE A 334 4.22 -9.46 -2.92
C ILE A 334 3.16 -8.60 -2.21
N PHE A 335 3.42 -8.27 -0.95
CA PHE A 335 2.54 -7.55 -0.03
C PHE A 335 1.20 -8.23 0.31
N GLY A 336 0.97 -9.46 -0.16
CA GLY A 336 -0.23 -10.22 0.20
C GLY A 336 -0.26 -10.63 1.68
N ALA A 337 0.89 -11.07 2.23
CA ALA A 337 1.02 -11.43 3.64
C ALA A 337 0.95 -10.18 4.54
N GLU A 338 1.62 -9.11 4.14
CA GLU A 338 1.61 -7.82 4.84
C GLU A 338 0.20 -7.22 4.89
N THR A 339 -0.60 -7.40 3.83
CA THR A 339 -2.00 -6.94 3.82
C THR A 339 -2.88 -7.80 4.73
N TYR A 340 -2.69 -9.13 4.70
CA TYR A 340 -3.36 -10.02 5.62
C TYR A 340 -3.09 -9.59 7.07
N ASP A 341 -1.84 -9.39 7.44
CA ASP A 341 -1.44 -9.02 8.79
C ASP A 341 -1.96 -7.62 9.20
N ALA A 342 -1.99 -6.64 8.30
CA ALA A 342 -2.55 -5.33 8.58
C ALA A 342 -4.03 -5.41 8.99
N VAL A 343 -4.81 -6.27 8.34
CA VAL A 343 -6.21 -6.53 8.69
C VAL A 343 -6.33 -7.27 10.02
N ILE A 344 -5.50 -8.30 10.26
CA ILE A 344 -5.48 -9.05 11.53
C ILE A 344 -5.11 -8.14 12.70
N ILE A 345 -4.05 -7.33 12.56
CA ILE A 345 -3.60 -6.39 13.61
C ILE A 345 -4.72 -5.39 13.93
N THR A 346 -5.37 -4.83 12.91
CA THR A 346 -6.51 -3.91 13.09
C THR A 346 -7.64 -4.58 13.89
N ALA A 347 -8.01 -5.81 13.55
CA ALA A 347 -9.07 -6.55 14.22
C ALA A 347 -8.71 -6.94 15.66
N LEU A 348 -7.45 -7.33 15.92
CA LEU A 348 -6.96 -7.63 17.26
C LEU A 348 -6.92 -6.37 18.13
N ALA A 349 -6.44 -5.25 17.59
CA ALA A 349 -6.43 -3.97 18.29
C ALA A 349 -7.84 -3.50 18.65
N ALA A 350 -8.82 -3.64 17.73
CA ALA A 350 -10.22 -3.36 18.01
C ALA A 350 -10.77 -4.25 19.13
N ALA A 351 -10.45 -5.55 19.10
CA ALA A 351 -10.90 -6.50 20.12
C ALA A 351 -10.30 -6.18 21.50
N VAL A 352 -9.03 -5.80 21.59
CA VAL A 352 -8.36 -5.38 22.83
C VAL A 352 -8.96 -4.07 23.34
N ALA A 353 -9.14 -3.08 22.47
CA ALA A 353 -9.77 -1.80 22.78
C ALA A 353 -11.24 -1.96 23.24
N GLY A 354 -11.91 -3.03 22.78
CA GLY A 354 -13.36 -3.21 22.98
C GLY A 354 -14.19 -2.13 22.30
N SER A 355 -13.68 -1.57 21.21
CA SER A 355 -14.27 -0.45 20.47
C SER A 355 -13.87 -0.52 19.00
N ASP A 356 -14.77 -0.08 18.10
CA ASP A 356 -14.56 0.11 16.67
C ASP A 356 -14.06 1.54 16.33
N GLY A 357 -13.98 2.44 17.31
CA GLY A 357 -13.48 3.79 17.10
C GLY A 357 -11.98 3.83 16.79
N GLY A 358 -11.59 4.52 15.69
CA GLY A 358 -10.21 4.54 15.19
C GLY A 358 -9.16 5.00 16.22
N GLU A 359 -9.45 6.01 17.05
CA GLU A 359 -8.52 6.44 18.12
C GLU A 359 -8.31 5.33 19.18
N ALA A 360 -9.36 4.57 19.50
CA ALA A 360 -9.27 3.49 20.47
C ALA A 360 -8.47 2.31 19.88
N ILE A 361 -8.72 1.96 18.62
CA ILE A 361 -7.96 0.92 17.90
C ILE A 361 -6.49 1.32 17.81
N ALA A 362 -6.20 2.56 17.39
CA ALA A 362 -4.84 3.06 17.21
C ALA A 362 -4.00 2.99 18.49
N ALA A 363 -4.63 3.17 19.66
CA ALA A 363 -3.96 3.07 20.95
C ALA A 363 -3.41 1.67 21.24
N GLU A 364 -3.98 0.63 20.63
CA GLU A 364 -3.63 -0.77 20.87
C GLU A 364 -2.77 -1.39 19.74
N VAL A 365 -2.72 -0.78 18.52
CA VAL A 365 -2.03 -1.37 17.35
C VAL A 365 -0.59 -1.75 17.65
N ASN A 366 0.18 -0.86 18.28
CA ASN A 366 1.58 -1.16 18.59
C ASN A 366 1.70 -2.22 19.70
N ASP A 367 0.81 -2.20 20.68
CA ASP A 367 0.92 -3.09 21.84
C ASP A 367 0.50 -4.53 21.50
N VAL A 368 -0.41 -4.76 20.53
CA VAL A 368 -0.76 -6.11 20.07
C VAL A 368 0.32 -6.78 19.22
N THR A 369 1.36 -6.05 18.82
CA THR A 369 2.49 -6.57 18.01
C THR A 369 3.79 -6.71 18.80
N ARG A 370 3.77 -6.52 20.12
CA ARG A 370 4.98 -6.54 20.95
C ARG A 370 4.66 -6.88 22.42
N GLY A 371 5.51 -7.70 23.01
CA GLY A 371 5.67 -7.76 24.47
C GLY A 371 4.61 -8.51 25.26
N GLY A 372 3.80 -9.34 24.66
CA GLY A 372 2.78 -10.16 25.30
C GLY A 372 3.05 -11.67 25.23
N THR A 373 1.99 -12.45 25.24
CA THR A 373 2.03 -13.88 24.89
C THR A 373 1.99 -14.02 23.38
N VAL A 374 3.03 -14.61 22.81
CA VAL A 374 3.14 -14.81 21.36
C VAL A 374 1.99 -15.65 20.84
N CYS A 375 1.37 -15.18 19.76
CA CYS A 375 0.35 -15.90 18.99
C CYS A 375 0.49 -15.59 17.51
N THR A 376 0.14 -16.55 16.63
CA THR A 376 0.47 -16.51 15.20
C THR A 376 -0.75 -16.55 14.28
N SER A 377 -1.94 -16.52 14.82
CA SER A 377 -3.19 -16.47 14.07
C SER A 377 -4.24 -15.67 14.84
N PHE A 378 -5.20 -15.08 14.11
CA PHE A 378 -6.31 -14.38 14.76
C PHE A 378 -7.04 -15.28 15.77
N ALA A 379 -7.32 -16.53 15.40
CA ALA A 379 -8.04 -17.48 16.26
C ALA A 379 -7.31 -17.75 17.59
N GLU A 380 -5.97 -17.89 17.55
CA GLU A 380 -5.17 -18.08 18.75
C GLU A 380 -5.13 -16.80 19.60
N CYS A 381 -4.86 -15.67 18.97
CA CYS A 381 -4.75 -14.38 19.66
C CYS A 381 -6.06 -13.97 20.34
N ILE A 382 -7.21 -14.12 19.64
CA ILE A 382 -8.51 -13.73 20.21
C ILE A 382 -8.93 -14.60 21.40
N GLU A 383 -8.49 -15.87 21.47
CA GLU A 383 -8.68 -16.72 22.65
C GLU A 383 -7.90 -16.17 23.86
N LEU A 384 -6.67 -15.68 23.66
CA LEU A 384 -5.84 -15.06 24.70
C LEU A 384 -6.47 -13.73 25.16
N VAL A 385 -6.88 -12.86 24.22
CA VAL A 385 -7.57 -11.61 24.52
C VAL A 385 -8.82 -11.86 25.34
N ASN A 386 -9.65 -12.84 24.98
CA ASN A 386 -10.85 -13.23 25.71
C ASN A 386 -10.54 -13.82 27.11
N ALA A 387 -9.35 -14.37 27.31
CA ALA A 387 -8.86 -14.81 28.62
C ALA A 387 -8.30 -13.65 29.47
N GLY A 388 -8.18 -12.45 28.92
CA GLY A 388 -7.61 -11.26 29.55
C GLY A 388 -6.09 -11.28 29.60
N GLU A 389 -5.45 -12.00 28.69
CA GLU A 389 -4.00 -12.02 28.53
C GLU A 389 -3.56 -10.93 27.53
N ASP A 390 -2.38 -10.39 27.75
CA ASP A 390 -1.67 -9.53 26.83
C ASP A 390 -1.08 -10.36 25.71
N ILE A 391 -1.17 -9.88 24.45
CA ILE A 391 -0.78 -10.63 23.27
C ILE A 391 0.40 -9.98 22.54
N ASP A 392 1.11 -10.80 21.79
CA ASP A 392 2.18 -10.43 20.88
C ASP A 392 1.97 -11.18 19.56
N TYR A 393 1.41 -10.49 18.57
CA TYR A 393 1.08 -11.09 17.29
C TYR A 393 2.31 -11.19 16.40
N ASP A 394 2.84 -12.40 16.27
CA ASP A 394 3.83 -12.77 15.27
C ASP A 394 3.10 -13.27 14.02
N GLY A 395 2.83 -12.37 13.08
CA GLY A 395 2.03 -12.65 11.89
C GLY A 395 2.78 -13.41 10.80
N LEU A 396 2.19 -13.40 9.60
CA LEU A 396 2.80 -14.00 8.40
C LEU A 396 4.10 -13.28 8.02
N GLY A 397 4.17 -11.96 8.24
CA GLY A 397 5.38 -11.13 8.06
C GLY A 397 6.45 -11.35 9.12
N GLY A 398 6.18 -12.18 10.14
CA GLY A 398 7.05 -12.45 11.27
C GLY A 398 6.82 -11.49 12.45
N PRO A 399 7.74 -11.45 13.42
CA PRO A 399 7.61 -10.55 14.55
C PRO A 399 7.74 -9.09 14.07
N TYR A 400 6.67 -8.32 14.22
CA TYR A 400 6.66 -6.92 13.77
C TYR A 400 7.37 -6.00 14.74
N GLU A 401 7.17 -6.20 16.05
CA GLU A 401 7.79 -5.36 17.11
C GLU A 401 7.64 -3.86 16.78
N PHE A 402 6.41 -3.40 16.53
CA PHE A 402 6.19 -2.03 16.06
C PHE A 402 6.83 -1.01 16.99
N VAL A 403 7.55 -0.07 16.38
CA VAL A 403 8.04 1.13 17.08
C VAL A 403 6.91 2.14 17.29
N ASP A 404 7.17 3.17 18.09
CA ASP A 404 6.16 4.20 18.42
C ASP A 404 5.61 4.94 17.18
N ALA A 405 6.33 4.88 16.05
CA ALA A 405 5.88 5.43 14.77
C ALA A 405 4.87 4.54 14.01
N GLY A 406 4.43 3.40 14.58
CA GLY A 406 3.46 2.52 13.94
C GLY A 406 4.00 1.71 12.75
N GLU A 407 5.28 1.32 12.82
CA GLU A 407 5.98 0.62 11.74
C GLU A 407 6.92 -0.47 12.30
N PRO A 408 7.29 -1.50 11.49
CA PRO A 408 8.21 -2.55 11.92
C PRO A 408 9.59 -2.01 12.32
N ALA A 409 10.11 -2.49 13.46
CA ALA A 409 11.47 -2.17 13.91
C ALA A 409 12.56 -2.78 13.02
N ALA A 410 12.25 -3.88 12.35
CA ALA A 410 13.15 -4.68 11.55
C ALA A 410 12.37 -5.46 10.49
N ALA A 411 13.05 -5.87 9.43
CA ALA A 411 12.43 -6.66 8.37
C ALA A 411 13.41 -7.55 7.63
N SER A 412 12.89 -8.56 6.98
CA SER A 412 13.60 -9.36 5.99
C SER A 412 13.43 -8.78 4.59
N PHE A 413 14.51 -8.84 3.82
CA PHE A 413 14.51 -8.42 2.42
C PHE A 413 15.00 -9.59 1.58
N GLN A 414 14.23 -9.94 0.57
CA GLN A 414 14.72 -10.86 -0.45
C GLN A 414 15.65 -10.14 -1.42
N ILE A 415 16.71 -10.82 -1.81
CA ILE A 415 17.53 -10.48 -2.96
C ILE A 415 17.23 -11.54 -4.01
N SER A 416 16.85 -11.12 -5.20
CA SER A 416 16.52 -12.04 -6.29
C SER A 416 17.07 -11.55 -7.61
N THR A 417 17.29 -12.50 -8.55
CA THR A 417 17.87 -12.24 -9.87
C THR A 417 16.97 -12.84 -10.92
N TYR A 418 16.64 -12.05 -11.95
CA TYR A 418 15.91 -12.56 -13.12
C TYR A 418 16.75 -13.58 -13.87
N GLY A 419 16.16 -14.75 -14.12
CA GLY A 419 16.80 -15.87 -14.76
C GLY A 419 16.94 -15.71 -16.28
N VAL A 420 17.45 -16.78 -16.92
CA VAL A 420 17.62 -16.85 -18.37
C VAL A 420 16.26 -16.67 -19.05
N ASP A 421 16.28 -15.95 -20.18
CA ASP A 421 15.09 -15.60 -20.97
C ASP A 421 14.07 -14.73 -20.21
N GLY A 422 14.48 -14.06 -19.10
CA GLY A 422 13.61 -13.19 -18.33
C GLY A 422 12.55 -13.96 -17.53
N ALA A 423 12.84 -15.21 -17.19
CA ALA A 423 12.03 -15.97 -16.24
C ALA A 423 11.90 -15.22 -14.91
N ASP A 424 10.83 -15.50 -14.17
CA ASP A 424 10.59 -14.93 -12.86
C ASP A 424 11.85 -14.92 -12.00
N PRO A 425 12.07 -13.87 -11.19
CA PRO A 425 13.31 -13.76 -10.43
C PRO A 425 13.45 -14.92 -9.43
N GLU A 426 14.62 -15.55 -9.44
CA GLU A 426 14.98 -16.59 -8.49
C GLU A 426 15.53 -15.94 -7.22
N LEU A 427 15.10 -16.44 -6.05
CA LEU A 427 15.60 -15.99 -4.76
C LEU A 427 17.08 -16.39 -4.61
N ASP A 428 17.94 -15.39 -4.39
CA ASP A 428 19.36 -15.59 -4.07
C ASP A 428 19.56 -15.76 -2.57
N VAL A 429 19.03 -14.83 -1.77
CA VAL A 429 19.20 -14.82 -0.30
C VAL A 429 18.15 -13.90 0.36
N PHE A 430 17.85 -14.19 1.63
CA PHE A 430 17.20 -13.23 2.54
C PHE A 430 18.24 -12.47 3.37
N VAL A 431 18.04 -11.18 3.53
CA VAL A 431 18.84 -10.28 4.36
C VAL A 431 17.96 -9.65 5.42
N PHE A 432 18.29 -9.88 6.69
CA PHE A 432 17.60 -9.24 7.80
C PHE A 432 18.24 -7.88 8.12
N ALA A 433 17.41 -6.84 8.29
CA ALA A 433 17.82 -5.50 8.66
C ALA A 433 16.99 -4.96 9.85
N SER A 434 17.65 -4.23 10.75
CA SER A 434 17.07 -3.65 11.97
C SER A 434 17.72 -2.32 12.32
#